data_24381f66f1fc8f85784d383825733cbc
#
_entry.id   24381f66f1fc8f85784d383825733cbc
#
_cell.length_a   1.000
_cell.length_b   1.000
_cell.length_c   1.000
_cell.angle_alpha   90.00
_cell.angle_beta   90.00
_cell.angle_gamma   90.00
#
_symmetry.space_group_name_H-M   'P 1'
#
loop_
_entity.id
_entity.type
_entity.pdbx_description
1 polymer ?
#
loop_
_entity_poly.entity_id
_entity_poly.type
_entity_poly.pdbx_seq_one_letter_code
_entity_poly.pdbx_strand_id
1 'polypeptide(L)'
;MEALLHYVWKHKLWPLKPLATTCGEPVEVIDSGLQNRNAGPDFFNAKVKIGGTLWVGNVEIHDRAADWNAHGHQRDAAYDNVILHVCETIDSDEITTAAGRRLPQMQLDVPETVRQNYRQLLVADRYPPCYQMIPSLSPIVVHSWLSALQTERLEQKTEAIRHRVAQCNGSWEQAYFTTLARNFGFGINGDAFEQWAQSIPLSAVGHHRDDLFQIEAFFLGQAGLLDLETIPERYHETALNEGYFARLRNEYLYLQRKFSLQPIDAKLWRFLRLRPQNFPHIRIAQLAQLFYQQTASLSQIVHCQSVEELENALDTCATAYWQTHYLFGAASPKNKKRLSPASRRLIVINTVVPMLFAYGRHRHDEALCDRAFSLLEEIGAEHNRITRMWSECGLNVRSAADSQALIQLKNEYCNRKDCLRCRIGYEFLKKGDEK
;
A
#
# COMPACT_ATOMS: atom_id res chain seq x y z
N MET A 1 20.16 -9.71 17.26
CA MET A 1 21.10 -10.37 16.29
C MET A 1 20.43 -11.56 15.62
N GLU A 2 19.47 -12.20 16.25
CA GLU A 2 18.70 -13.36 15.75
C GLU A 2 18.12 -13.20 14.32
N ALA A 3 17.52 -12.06 14.00
CA ALA A 3 17.03 -11.79 12.65
C ALA A 3 18.11 -11.88 11.56
N LEU A 4 19.37 -11.54 11.88
CA LEU A 4 20.49 -11.69 10.95
C LEU A 4 20.89 -13.15 10.82
N LEU A 5 20.82 -13.93 11.90
CA LEU A 5 21.09 -15.36 11.89
C LEU A 5 20.03 -16.11 11.06
N HIS A 6 18.72 -15.77 11.24
CA HIS A 6 17.64 -16.27 10.36
C HIS A 6 17.90 -15.96 8.88
N TYR A 7 18.42 -14.75 8.62
CA TYR A 7 18.75 -14.34 7.26
C TYR A 7 19.90 -15.17 6.68
N VAL A 8 20.97 -15.37 7.45
CA VAL A 8 22.13 -16.21 7.04
C VAL A 8 21.69 -17.66 6.79
N TRP A 9 20.85 -18.23 7.67
CA TRP A 9 20.26 -19.56 7.50
C TRP A 9 19.43 -19.66 6.22
N LYS A 10 18.50 -18.75 6.05
CA LYS A 10 17.56 -18.73 4.91
C LYS A 10 18.28 -18.69 3.56
N HIS A 11 19.31 -17.85 3.47
CA HIS A 11 20.05 -17.61 2.23
C HIS A 11 21.34 -18.42 2.09
N LYS A 12 21.60 -19.30 3.07
CA LYS A 12 22.78 -20.17 3.10
C LYS A 12 24.09 -19.37 2.96
N LEU A 13 24.18 -18.23 3.69
CA LEU A 13 25.32 -17.30 3.60
C LEU A 13 26.40 -17.57 4.67
N TRP A 14 26.57 -18.79 5.12
CA TRP A 14 27.63 -19.16 6.02
C TRP A 14 28.96 -19.41 5.28
N PRO A 15 30.11 -19.35 6.00
CA PRO A 15 31.43 -19.66 5.42
C PRO A 15 31.46 -21.06 4.79
N LEU A 16 32.29 -21.25 3.74
CA LEU A 16 32.49 -22.54 3.06
C LEU A 16 33.28 -23.51 3.97
N LYS A 17 32.81 -23.72 5.19
CA LYS A 17 33.35 -24.72 6.13
C LYS A 17 32.33 -25.83 6.26
N PRO A 18 32.80 -27.10 6.49
CA PRO A 18 31.90 -28.18 6.82
C PRO A 18 31.06 -27.83 8.05
N LEU A 19 29.73 -27.94 7.94
CA LEU A 19 28.86 -27.79 9.07
C LEU A 19 28.81 -29.10 9.87
N ALA A 20 28.79 -29.01 11.17
CA ALA A 20 28.64 -30.16 12.06
C ALA A 20 27.79 -29.81 13.29
N THR A 21 27.14 -30.80 13.87
CA THR A 21 26.50 -30.68 15.17
C THR A 21 27.54 -30.53 16.29
N THR A 22 27.09 -30.13 17.48
CA THR A 22 27.95 -30.09 18.70
C THR A 22 28.53 -31.47 19.06
N CYS A 23 27.91 -32.55 18.59
CA CYS A 23 28.40 -33.94 18.75
C CYS A 23 29.37 -34.38 17.62
N GLY A 24 29.71 -33.49 16.66
CA GLY A 24 30.64 -33.79 15.57
C GLY A 24 30.01 -34.48 14.37
N GLU A 25 28.70 -34.68 14.31
CA GLU A 25 27.99 -35.25 13.17
C GLU A 25 27.96 -34.23 12.01
N PRO A 26 28.34 -34.63 10.78
CA PRO A 26 28.30 -33.73 9.63
C PRO A 26 26.88 -33.31 9.29
N VAL A 27 26.67 -31.99 8.98
CA VAL A 27 25.40 -31.43 8.62
C VAL A 27 25.44 -30.89 7.19
N GLU A 28 24.45 -31.28 6.39
CA GLU A 28 24.22 -30.74 5.04
C GLU A 28 22.80 -30.17 4.95
N VAL A 29 22.69 -28.87 4.70
CA VAL A 29 21.39 -28.19 4.57
C VAL A 29 20.93 -28.28 3.11
N ILE A 30 20.00 -29.18 2.81
CA ILE A 30 19.44 -29.36 1.48
C ILE A 30 18.42 -28.27 1.22
N ASP A 31 17.49 -28.01 2.17
CA ASP A 31 16.48 -26.97 2.13
C ASP A 31 16.38 -26.32 3.51
N SER A 32 16.51 -24.99 3.56
CA SER A 32 16.40 -24.24 4.83
C SER A 32 14.99 -24.20 5.39
N GLY A 33 13.98 -24.61 4.63
CA GLY A 33 12.58 -24.55 5.01
C GLY A 33 11.89 -23.21 4.75
N LEU A 34 10.61 -23.16 5.12
CA LEU A 34 9.76 -21.99 4.99
C LEU A 34 9.85 -21.16 6.27
N GLN A 35 10.31 -19.93 6.17
CA GLN A 35 10.40 -19.03 7.32
C GLN A 35 9.01 -18.73 7.89
N ASN A 36 8.84 -19.03 9.17
CA ASN A 36 7.67 -18.68 9.97
C ASN A 36 7.80 -17.25 10.51
N ARG A 37 6.66 -16.57 10.67
CA ARG A 37 6.56 -15.23 11.26
C ARG A 37 5.49 -15.15 12.34
N ASN A 38 4.91 -16.28 12.65
CA ASN A 38 3.89 -16.45 13.67
C ASN A 38 4.45 -17.27 14.83
N ALA A 39 3.63 -17.64 15.80
CA ALA A 39 4.02 -18.54 16.87
C ALA A 39 4.49 -19.91 16.34
N GLY A 40 5.40 -20.57 17.04
CA GLY A 40 6.00 -21.86 16.69
C GLY A 40 7.40 -21.72 16.08
N PRO A 41 8.00 -22.83 15.66
CA PRO A 41 9.37 -22.86 15.14
C PRO A 41 9.64 -21.91 13.97
N ASP A 42 10.86 -21.40 13.87
CA ASP A 42 11.27 -20.35 12.93
C ASP A 42 11.23 -20.75 11.46
N PHE A 43 11.51 -22.01 11.16
CA PHE A 43 11.46 -22.56 9.81
C PHE A 43 10.73 -23.89 9.79
N PHE A 44 9.72 -23.98 8.91
CA PHE A 44 8.93 -25.20 8.71
C PHE A 44 9.49 -26.04 7.55
N ASN A 45 9.38 -27.37 7.70
CA ASN A 45 9.68 -28.34 6.64
C ASN A 45 11.08 -28.20 6.04
N ALA A 46 12.07 -27.86 6.85
CA ALA A 46 13.47 -27.89 6.43
C ALA A 46 13.91 -29.33 6.11
N LYS A 47 14.85 -29.49 5.17
CA LYS A 47 15.47 -30.77 4.80
C LYS A 47 16.95 -30.69 5.14
N VAL A 48 17.34 -31.42 6.16
CA VAL A 48 18.73 -31.43 6.66
C VAL A 48 19.22 -32.85 6.79
N LYS A 49 20.41 -33.11 6.28
CA LYS A 49 21.09 -34.40 6.46
C LYS A 49 22.05 -34.29 7.63
N ILE A 50 21.87 -35.10 8.67
CA ILE A 50 22.68 -35.13 9.88
C ILE A 50 23.25 -36.54 10.05
N GLY A 51 24.57 -36.68 10.17
CA GLY A 51 25.22 -37.98 10.31
C GLY A 51 24.91 -38.94 9.15
N GLY A 52 24.59 -38.44 7.94
CA GLY A 52 24.20 -39.24 6.80
C GLY A 52 22.70 -39.53 6.67
N THR A 53 21.90 -39.27 7.71
CA THR A 53 20.44 -39.47 7.69
C THR A 53 19.71 -38.21 7.29
N LEU A 54 18.78 -38.30 6.32
CA LEU A 54 17.92 -37.19 5.91
C LEU A 54 16.77 -37.01 6.89
N TRP A 55 16.72 -35.83 7.48
CA TRP A 55 15.63 -35.38 8.34
C TRP A 55 14.77 -34.33 7.63
N VAL A 56 13.46 -34.42 7.82
CA VAL A 56 12.50 -33.43 7.37
C VAL A 56 11.69 -32.97 8.58
N GLY A 57 11.75 -31.68 8.91
CA GLY A 57 11.07 -31.13 10.07
C GLY A 57 11.35 -29.64 10.24
N ASN A 58 11.14 -29.14 11.43
CA ASN A 58 11.29 -27.72 11.72
C ASN A 58 12.71 -27.40 12.23
N VAL A 59 13.13 -26.16 12.06
CA VAL A 59 14.38 -25.63 12.61
C VAL A 59 14.06 -24.43 13.46
N GLU A 60 14.69 -24.39 14.64
CA GLU A 60 14.64 -23.25 15.55
C GLU A 60 16.01 -22.59 15.63
N ILE A 61 16.04 -21.26 15.70
CA ILE A 61 17.26 -20.47 15.66
C ILE A 61 17.28 -19.46 16.80
N HIS A 62 18.38 -19.42 17.56
CA HIS A 62 18.58 -18.47 18.64
C HIS A 62 19.98 -17.83 18.58
N ASP A 63 20.14 -16.68 19.23
CA ASP A 63 21.48 -16.11 19.44
C ASP A 63 22.32 -17.01 20.34
N ARG A 64 21.70 -17.61 21.38
CA ARG A 64 22.36 -18.47 22.36
C ARG A 64 21.58 -19.79 22.55
N ALA A 65 22.29 -20.88 22.77
CA ALA A 65 21.67 -22.18 23.00
C ALA A 65 20.76 -22.20 24.25
N ALA A 66 21.12 -21.48 25.28
CA ALA A 66 20.34 -21.35 26.54
C ALA A 66 18.95 -20.70 26.31
N ASP A 67 18.73 -19.96 25.20
CA ASP A 67 17.46 -19.29 24.91
C ASP A 67 16.34 -20.30 24.64
N TRP A 68 16.64 -21.51 24.18
CA TRP A 68 15.68 -22.60 24.08
C TRP A 68 14.90 -22.83 25.39
N ASN A 69 15.63 -22.91 26.49
CA ASN A 69 15.03 -23.12 27.83
C ASN A 69 14.43 -21.81 28.37
N ALA A 70 15.04 -20.67 28.11
CA ALA A 70 14.54 -19.36 28.52
C ALA A 70 13.17 -19.02 27.90
N HIS A 71 12.95 -19.39 26.64
CA HIS A 71 11.68 -19.24 25.94
C HIS A 71 10.65 -20.35 26.25
N GLY A 72 11.07 -21.40 26.98
CA GLY A 72 10.18 -22.47 27.43
C GLY A 72 9.85 -23.52 26.39
N HIS A 73 10.61 -23.62 25.28
CA HIS A 73 10.37 -24.55 24.17
C HIS A 73 10.44 -26.03 24.58
N GLN A 74 11.21 -26.33 25.63
CA GLN A 74 11.26 -27.69 26.23
C GLN A 74 9.94 -28.13 26.88
N ARG A 75 8.94 -27.25 26.98
CA ARG A 75 7.62 -27.53 27.54
C ARG A 75 6.49 -27.35 26.53
N ASP A 76 6.82 -26.94 25.30
CA ASP A 76 5.82 -26.65 24.26
C ASP A 76 5.85 -27.74 23.18
N ALA A 77 4.75 -28.49 23.04
CA ALA A 77 4.60 -29.56 22.07
C ALA A 77 4.68 -29.04 20.60
N ALA A 78 4.47 -27.75 20.34
CA ALA A 78 4.66 -27.14 19.04
C ALA A 78 6.10 -27.29 18.50
N TYR A 79 7.08 -27.46 19.41
CA TYR A 79 8.49 -27.64 19.08
C TYR A 79 8.96 -29.09 19.03
N ASP A 80 8.09 -30.06 19.24
CA ASP A 80 8.44 -31.49 19.20
C ASP A 80 8.90 -31.97 17.81
N ASN A 81 8.51 -31.27 16.74
CA ASN A 81 8.91 -31.54 15.37
C ASN A 81 10.19 -30.78 14.94
N VAL A 82 10.85 -30.09 15.85
CA VAL A 82 12.15 -29.45 15.57
C VAL A 82 13.21 -30.54 15.41
N ILE A 83 13.94 -30.53 14.29
CA ILE A 83 14.98 -31.53 13.95
C ILE A 83 16.39 -31.01 14.21
N LEU A 84 16.56 -29.69 14.26
CA LEU A 84 17.84 -29.04 14.47
C LEU A 84 17.64 -27.72 15.17
N HIS A 85 18.44 -27.46 16.21
CA HIS A 85 18.56 -26.17 16.85
C HIS A 85 19.83 -25.48 16.38
N VAL A 86 19.72 -24.27 15.82
CA VAL A 86 20.82 -23.51 15.26
C VAL A 86 21.11 -22.30 16.14
N CYS A 87 22.35 -22.09 16.55
CA CYS A 87 22.71 -20.99 17.43
C CYS A 87 23.98 -20.27 16.95
N GLU A 88 24.08 -18.98 17.26
CA GLU A 88 25.34 -18.26 17.10
C GLU A 88 26.36 -18.66 18.18
N THR A 89 25.90 -18.87 19.40
CA THR A 89 26.73 -19.27 20.53
C THR A 89 26.16 -20.51 21.23
N ILE A 90 26.97 -21.55 21.35
CA ILE A 90 26.62 -22.75 22.13
C ILE A 90 27.09 -22.55 23.56
N ASP A 91 26.16 -22.26 24.44
CA ASP A 91 26.39 -22.07 25.89
C ASP A 91 25.54 -23.02 26.78
N SER A 92 24.89 -23.99 26.11
CA SER A 92 24.15 -25.07 26.77
C SER A 92 24.35 -26.36 25.93
N ASP A 93 24.86 -27.40 26.58
CA ASP A 93 25.28 -28.63 25.87
C ASP A 93 24.11 -29.55 25.56
N GLU A 94 23.05 -29.54 26.36
CA GLU A 94 21.90 -30.44 26.17
C GLU A 94 20.57 -29.70 26.23
N ILE A 95 19.84 -29.81 25.16
CA ILE A 95 18.45 -29.34 25.08
C ILE A 95 17.54 -30.51 24.65
N THR A 96 16.31 -30.48 25.14
CA THR A 96 15.29 -31.51 24.86
C THR A 96 13.98 -30.85 24.42
N THR A 97 13.21 -31.59 23.61
CA THR A 97 11.84 -31.22 23.28
C THR A 97 10.89 -31.59 24.44
N ALA A 98 9.61 -31.17 24.36
CA ALA A 98 8.59 -31.52 25.35
C ALA A 98 8.35 -33.05 25.41
N ALA A 99 8.55 -33.77 24.31
CA ALA A 99 8.51 -35.23 24.26
C ALA A 99 9.76 -35.90 24.84
N GLY A 100 10.74 -35.16 25.37
CA GLY A 100 11.97 -35.66 25.98
C GLY A 100 13.04 -36.10 24.97
N ARG A 101 12.87 -35.82 23.69
CA ARG A 101 13.86 -36.12 22.66
C ARG A 101 15.01 -35.14 22.72
N ARG A 102 16.26 -35.62 22.83
CA ARG A 102 17.47 -34.80 22.70
C ARG A 102 17.54 -34.18 21.30
N LEU A 103 17.77 -32.89 21.24
CA LEU A 103 17.77 -32.14 19.99
C LEU A 103 19.21 -31.89 19.52
N PRO A 104 19.58 -32.24 18.27
CA PRO A 104 20.85 -31.87 17.69
C PRO A 104 21.00 -30.35 17.67
N GLN A 105 22.18 -29.84 18.07
CA GLN A 105 22.54 -28.43 18.04
C GLN A 105 23.66 -28.20 17.05
N MET A 106 23.64 -27.04 16.39
CA MET A 106 24.67 -26.63 15.45
C MET A 106 24.99 -25.15 15.66
N GLN A 107 26.29 -24.84 15.73
CA GLN A 107 26.73 -23.46 15.71
C GLN A 107 26.74 -22.94 14.26
N LEU A 108 26.21 -21.76 14.05
CA LEU A 108 26.20 -21.07 12.76
C LEU A 108 26.88 -19.72 12.86
N ASP A 109 28.03 -19.61 12.20
CA ASP A 109 28.79 -18.36 12.16
C ASP A 109 28.17 -17.40 11.14
N VAL A 110 27.85 -16.17 11.59
CA VAL A 110 27.52 -15.08 10.66
C VAL A 110 28.82 -14.52 10.09
N PRO A 111 29.01 -14.53 8.76
CA PRO A 111 30.22 -13.93 8.16
C PRO A 111 30.38 -12.47 8.60
N GLU A 112 31.62 -12.10 8.97
CA GLU A 112 31.87 -10.74 9.48
C GLU A 112 31.55 -9.66 8.41
N THR A 113 31.75 -9.95 7.12
CA THR A 113 31.36 -9.08 6.01
C THR A 113 29.86 -8.83 5.98
N VAL A 114 29.03 -9.86 6.15
CA VAL A 114 27.57 -9.75 6.21
C VAL A 114 27.16 -8.91 7.43
N ARG A 115 27.81 -9.13 8.56
CA ARG A 115 27.54 -8.38 9.81
C ARG A 115 27.90 -6.89 9.67
N GLN A 116 29.05 -6.57 9.08
CA GLN A 116 29.51 -5.20 8.82
C GLN A 116 28.58 -4.50 7.82
N ASN A 117 28.27 -5.16 6.71
CA ASN A 117 27.35 -4.63 5.71
C ASN A 117 25.96 -4.35 6.30
N TYR A 118 25.45 -5.22 7.16
CA TYR A 118 24.17 -5.00 7.82
C TYR A 118 24.21 -3.78 8.77
N ARG A 119 25.29 -3.66 9.57
CA ARG A 119 25.48 -2.47 10.42
C ARG A 119 25.54 -1.20 9.60
N GLN A 120 26.21 -1.19 8.44
CA GLN A 120 26.24 -0.04 7.54
C GLN A 120 24.84 0.36 7.08
N LEU A 121 24.00 -0.61 6.70
CA LEU A 121 22.61 -0.34 6.30
C LEU A 121 21.77 0.28 7.43
N LEU A 122 22.01 -0.12 8.70
CA LEU A 122 21.26 0.38 9.85
C LEU A 122 21.64 1.81 10.25
N VAL A 123 22.92 2.18 10.12
CA VAL A 123 23.46 3.48 10.59
C VAL A 123 23.58 4.51 9.47
N ALA A 124 23.32 4.15 8.22
CA ALA A 124 23.48 5.06 7.09
C ALA A 124 22.59 6.31 7.24
N ASP A 125 23.21 7.49 7.17
CA ASP A 125 22.54 8.78 7.24
C ASP A 125 21.88 9.16 5.90
N ARG A 126 22.45 8.69 4.79
CA ARG A 126 21.94 8.94 3.44
C ARG A 126 20.86 7.91 3.10
N TYR A 127 19.84 8.38 2.42
CA TYR A 127 18.70 7.56 2.04
C TYR A 127 18.63 7.38 0.51
N PRO A 128 18.39 6.16 -0.03
CA PRO A 128 18.27 4.88 0.69
C PRO A 128 19.64 4.39 1.19
N PRO A 129 19.72 3.62 2.30
CA PRO A 129 20.99 3.17 2.86
C PRO A 129 21.91 2.46 1.86
N CYS A 130 21.34 1.72 0.92
CA CYS A 130 22.03 0.95 -0.10
C CYS A 130 22.36 1.76 -1.39
N TYR A 131 22.25 3.09 -1.39
CA TYR A 131 22.36 3.93 -2.59
C TYR A 131 23.62 3.70 -3.43
N GLN A 132 24.75 3.42 -2.79
CA GLN A 132 26.03 3.21 -3.46
C GLN A 132 26.05 1.96 -4.35
N MET A 133 25.24 0.97 -4.00
CA MET A 133 25.20 -0.29 -4.73
C MET A 133 24.26 -0.28 -5.93
N ILE A 134 23.26 0.60 -5.93
CA ILE A 134 22.20 0.63 -6.94
C ILE A 134 22.76 0.68 -8.36
N PRO A 135 23.79 1.51 -8.69
CA PRO A 135 24.35 1.55 -10.05
C PRO A 135 25.01 0.26 -10.52
N SER A 136 25.44 -0.61 -9.58
CA SER A 136 26.11 -1.89 -9.89
C SER A 136 25.14 -3.08 -9.97
N LEU A 137 23.85 -2.86 -9.69
CA LEU A 137 22.86 -3.94 -9.75
C LEU A 137 22.62 -4.43 -11.18
N SER A 138 22.52 -5.74 -11.33
CA SER A 138 22.10 -6.33 -12.60
C SER A 138 20.67 -5.87 -12.97
N PRO A 139 20.43 -5.47 -14.24
CA PRO A 139 19.08 -5.07 -14.69
C PRO A 139 18.00 -6.12 -14.41
N ILE A 140 18.33 -7.41 -14.49
CA ILE A 140 17.39 -8.50 -14.21
C ILE A 140 16.99 -8.56 -12.74
N VAL A 141 17.91 -8.27 -11.81
CA VAL A 141 17.63 -8.20 -10.38
C VAL A 141 16.69 -7.04 -10.09
N VAL A 142 16.97 -5.86 -10.66
CA VAL A 142 16.14 -4.68 -10.50
C VAL A 142 14.74 -4.94 -11.05
N HIS A 143 14.62 -5.38 -12.30
CA HIS A 143 13.34 -5.64 -12.95
C HIS A 143 12.51 -6.66 -12.19
N SER A 144 13.09 -7.81 -11.85
CA SER A 144 12.41 -8.87 -11.11
C SER A 144 11.94 -8.39 -9.72
N TRP A 145 12.71 -7.52 -9.05
CA TRP A 145 12.30 -6.98 -7.75
C TRP A 145 11.20 -5.94 -7.88
N LEU A 146 11.28 -5.04 -8.85
CA LEU A 146 10.22 -4.05 -9.10
C LEU A 146 8.90 -4.73 -9.47
N SER A 147 8.92 -5.78 -10.29
CA SER A 147 7.73 -6.56 -10.64
C SER A 147 7.09 -7.22 -9.40
N ALA A 148 7.90 -7.81 -8.50
CA ALA A 148 7.40 -8.37 -7.25
C ALA A 148 6.77 -7.29 -6.34
N LEU A 149 7.42 -6.13 -6.21
CA LEU A 149 6.92 -5.01 -5.41
C LEU A 149 5.63 -4.40 -5.98
N GLN A 150 5.48 -4.37 -7.29
CA GLN A 150 4.26 -3.93 -7.96
C GLN A 150 3.08 -4.84 -7.59
N THR A 151 3.30 -6.15 -7.65
CA THR A 151 2.29 -7.14 -7.24
C THR A 151 1.93 -6.98 -5.75
N GLU A 152 2.93 -6.90 -4.87
CA GLU A 152 2.72 -6.69 -3.43
C GLU A 152 1.89 -5.42 -3.16
N ARG A 153 2.18 -4.34 -3.88
CA ARG A 153 1.43 -3.10 -3.73
C ARG A 153 -0.02 -3.21 -4.18
N LEU A 154 -0.29 -3.89 -5.30
CA LEU A 154 -1.65 -4.13 -5.76
C LEU A 154 -2.42 -5.02 -4.78
N GLU A 155 -1.79 -6.03 -4.20
CA GLU A 155 -2.40 -6.88 -3.18
C GLU A 155 -2.75 -6.10 -1.90
N GLN A 156 -1.85 -5.23 -1.42
CA GLN A 156 -2.15 -4.36 -0.27
C GLN A 156 -3.33 -3.42 -0.56
N LYS A 157 -3.38 -2.82 -1.75
CA LYS A 157 -4.51 -1.97 -2.16
C LYS A 157 -5.80 -2.78 -2.30
N THR A 158 -5.70 -4.02 -2.78
CA THR A 158 -6.83 -4.96 -2.88
C THR A 158 -7.43 -5.24 -1.51
N GLU A 159 -6.60 -5.46 -0.51
CA GLU A 159 -7.10 -5.69 0.85
C GLU A 159 -7.85 -4.48 1.41
N ALA A 160 -7.34 -3.28 1.18
CA ALA A 160 -8.05 -2.05 1.56
C ALA A 160 -9.38 -1.89 0.80
N ILE A 161 -9.45 -2.29 -0.48
CA ILE A 161 -10.69 -2.29 -1.26
C ILE A 161 -11.67 -3.34 -0.73
N ARG A 162 -11.23 -4.56 -0.43
CA ARG A 162 -12.07 -5.61 0.16
C ARG A 162 -12.69 -5.17 1.48
N HIS A 163 -11.90 -4.51 2.32
CA HIS A 163 -12.41 -3.94 3.58
C HIS A 163 -13.52 -2.91 3.31
N ARG A 164 -13.35 -2.02 2.31
CA ARG A 164 -14.41 -1.08 1.90
C ARG A 164 -15.65 -1.80 1.37
N VAL A 165 -15.47 -2.83 0.55
CA VAL A 165 -16.60 -3.63 0.04
C VAL A 165 -17.38 -4.24 1.20
N ALA A 166 -16.69 -4.79 2.20
CA ALA A 166 -17.34 -5.32 3.41
C ALA A 166 -18.09 -4.23 4.19
N GLN A 167 -17.49 -3.05 4.38
CA GLN A 167 -18.15 -1.89 5.01
C GLN A 167 -19.37 -1.40 4.22
N CYS A 168 -19.38 -1.59 2.89
CA CYS A 168 -20.47 -1.22 2.01
C CYS A 168 -21.47 -2.39 1.78
N ASN A 169 -21.58 -3.34 2.70
CA ASN A 169 -22.49 -4.49 2.62
C ASN A 169 -22.36 -5.28 1.30
N GLY A 170 -21.14 -5.43 0.79
CA GLY A 170 -20.84 -6.14 -0.44
C GLY A 170 -20.99 -5.33 -1.73
N SER A 171 -21.37 -4.04 -1.64
CA SER A 171 -21.53 -3.19 -2.83
C SER A 171 -20.19 -2.72 -3.40
N TRP A 172 -19.80 -3.29 -4.53
CA TRP A 172 -18.61 -2.89 -5.27
C TRP A 172 -18.72 -1.48 -5.86
N GLU A 173 -19.91 -1.07 -6.30
CA GLU A 173 -20.16 0.28 -6.81
C GLU A 173 -19.95 1.34 -5.71
N GLN A 174 -20.50 1.11 -4.51
CA GLN A 174 -20.32 2.00 -3.37
C GLN A 174 -18.84 2.05 -2.93
N ALA A 175 -18.16 0.90 -2.90
CA ALA A 175 -16.73 0.82 -2.56
C ALA A 175 -15.85 1.52 -3.61
N TYR A 176 -16.22 1.41 -4.89
CA TYR A 176 -15.56 2.14 -5.97
C TYR A 176 -15.73 3.65 -5.81
N PHE A 177 -16.97 4.12 -5.61
CA PHE A 177 -17.25 5.55 -5.38
C PHE A 177 -16.46 6.08 -4.17
N THR A 178 -16.43 5.33 -3.07
CA THR A 178 -15.68 5.70 -1.87
C THR A 178 -14.17 5.79 -2.16
N THR A 179 -13.63 4.84 -2.92
CA THR A 179 -12.21 4.84 -3.30
C THR A 179 -11.89 5.99 -4.26
N LEU A 180 -12.77 6.27 -5.21
CA LEU A 180 -12.65 7.39 -6.15
C LEU A 180 -12.65 8.72 -5.38
N ALA A 181 -13.63 8.92 -4.51
CA ALA A 181 -13.74 10.12 -3.69
C ALA A 181 -12.49 10.33 -2.81
N ARG A 182 -12.03 9.30 -2.11
CA ARG A 182 -10.77 9.37 -1.32
C ARG A 182 -9.61 9.92 -2.15
N ASN A 183 -9.45 9.43 -3.39
CA ASN A 183 -8.37 9.86 -4.26
C ASN A 183 -8.59 11.26 -4.88
N PHE A 184 -9.84 11.76 -4.96
CA PHE A 184 -10.11 13.17 -5.26
C PHE A 184 -9.64 14.12 -4.16
N GLY A 185 -9.42 13.63 -2.96
CA GLY A 185 -8.80 14.39 -1.86
C GLY A 185 -7.29 14.63 -2.03
N PHE A 186 -6.64 14.00 -3.00
CA PHE A 186 -5.22 14.15 -3.35
C PHE A 186 -4.29 14.23 -2.12
N GLY A 187 -4.51 13.34 -1.16
CA GLY A 187 -3.72 13.15 0.06
C GLY A 187 -4.16 14.04 1.24
N ILE A 188 -4.43 15.33 1.05
CA ILE A 188 -4.72 16.24 2.17
C ILE A 188 -6.13 16.01 2.74
N ASN A 189 -7.11 15.83 1.86
CA ASN A 189 -8.51 15.61 2.23
C ASN A 189 -8.98 14.16 1.97
N GLY A 190 -8.06 13.23 1.75
CA GLY A 190 -8.43 11.84 1.41
C GLY A 190 -9.37 11.21 2.43
N ASP A 191 -9.05 11.32 3.72
CA ASP A 191 -9.86 10.73 4.80
C ASP A 191 -11.24 11.43 4.95
N ALA A 192 -11.29 12.76 4.77
CA ALA A 192 -12.53 13.50 4.77
C ALA A 192 -13.45 13.10 3.60
N PHE A 193 -12.87 12.95 2.40
CA PHE A 193 -13.61 12.47 1.23
C PHE A 193 -14.08 11.01 1.38
N GLU A 194 -13.31 10.16 2.04
CA GLU A 194 -13.72 8.77 2.30
C GLU A 194 -14.93 8.73 3.25
N GLN A 195 -14.88 9.45 4.38
CA GLN A 195 -16.00 9.56 5.32
C GLN A 195 -17.25 10.18 4.66
N TRP A 196 -17.04 11.23 3.86
CA TRP A 196 -18.10 11.84 3.08
C TRP A 196 -18.75 10.86 2.12
N ALA A 197 -18.00 10.12 1.34
CA ALA A 197 -18.52 9.15 0.38
C ALA A 197 -19.24 7.98 1.06
N GLN A 198 -18.78 7.57 2.23
CA GLN A 198 -19.44 6.54 3.06
C GLN A 198 -20.79 7.03 3.62
N SER A 199 -20.96 8.34 3.86
CA SER A 199 -22.21 8.91 4.32
C SER A 199 -23.27 9.08 3.21
N ILE A 200 -22.88 8.82 1.94
CA ILE A 200 -23.76 8.99 0.78
C ILE A 200 -24.32 7.63 0.35
N PRO A 201 -25.61 7.36 0.51
CA PRO A 201 -26.24 6.18 -0.07
C PRO A 201 -26.44 6.40 -1.58
N LEU A 202 -25.60 5.74 -2.42
CA LEU A 202 -25.69 5.91 -3.89
C LEU A 202 -27.05 5.54 -4.46
N SER A 203 -27.77 4.62 -3.82
CA SER A 203 -29.15 4.29 -4.20
C SER A 203 -30.10 5.50 -4.09
N ALA A 204 -29.95 6.32 -3.03
CA ALA A 204 -30.74 7.53 -2.87
C ALA A 204 -30.38 8.60 -3.91
N VAL A 205 -29.08 8.79 -4.18
CA VAL A 205 -28.62 9.73 -5.23
C VAL A 205 -29.07 9.26 -6.62
N GLY A 206 -29.09 7.93 -6.85
CA GLY A 206 -29.55 7.33 -8.11
C GLY A 206 -30.98 7.69 -8.50
N HIS A 207 -31.86 7.99 -7.54
CA HIS A 207 -33.22 8.49 -7.80
C HIS A 207 -33.27 9.93 -8.36
N HIS A 208 -32.16 10.65 -8.28
CA HIS A 208 -32.01 12.04 -8.71
C HIS A 208 -30.91 12.22 -9.76
N ARG A 209 -30.50 11.13 -10.42
CA ARG A 209 -29.36 11.09 -11.35
C ARG A 209 -29.50 11.94 -12.61
N ASP A 210 -30.71 12.35 -12.95
CA ASP A 210 -31.07 13.18 -14.08
C ASP A 210 -31.10 14.68 -13.76
N ASP A 211 -30.93 15.05 -12.48
CA ASP A 211 -30.86 16.44 -12.03
C ASP A 211 -29.54 16.77 -11.34
N LEU A 212 -28.65 17.42 -12.10
CA LEU A 212 -27.32 17.82 -11.61
C LEU A 212 -27.41 18.73 -10.37
N PHE A 213 -28.42 19.61 -10.29
CA PHE A 213 -28.56 20.51 -9.15
C PHE A 213 -28.91 19.73 -7.87
N GLN A 214 -29.74 18.71 -7.96
CA GLN A 214 -30.09 17.84 -6.82
C GLN A 214 -28.88 16.99 -6.40
N ILE A 215 -28.10 16.45 -7.36
CA ILE A 215 -26.86 15.74 -7.05
C ILE A 215 -25.89 16.66 -6.31
N GLU A 216 -25.74 17.90 -6.77
CA GLU A 216 -24.83 18.87 -6.17
C GLU A 216 -25.30 19.29 -4.77
N ALA A 217 -26.60 19.50 -4.58
CA ALA A 217 -27.19 19.77 -3.26
C ALA A 217 -26.96 18.58 -2.30
N PHE A 218 -27.14 17.36 -2.79
CA PHE A 218 -26.89 16.15 -2.02
C PHE A 218 -25.42 16.05 -1.59
N PHE A 219 -24.51 16.25 -2.52
CA PHE A 219 -23.08 16.10 -2.29
C PHE A 219 -22.51 17.19 -1.36
N LEU A 220 -22.82 18.45 -1.62
CA LEU A 220 -22.38 19.57 -0.76
C LEU A 220 -23.05 19.54 0.61
N GLY A 221 -24.31 19.11 0.68
CA GLY A 221 -25.04 18.96 1.93
C GLY A 221 -24.45 17.86 2.81
N GLN A 222 -24.21 16.66 2.24
CA GLN A 222 -23.57 15.57 2.97
C GLN A 222 -22.13 15.91 3.39
N ALA A 223 -21.47 16.83 2.69
CA ALA A 223 -20.17 17.35 3.08
C ALA A 223 -20.25 18.34 4.28
N GLY A 224 -21.44 18.69 4.75
CA GLY A 224 -21.63 19.71 5.79
C GLY A 224 -21.32 21.13 5.33
N LEU A 225 -21.19 21.38 4.01
CA LEU A 225 -20.75 22.66 3.45
C LEU A 225 -21.92 23.62 3.12
N LEU A 226 -23.17 23.25 3.43
CA LEU A 226 -24.37 24.07 3.24
C LEU A 226 -24.85 24.73 4.56
N ASP A 227 -23.94 24.89 5.51
CA ASP A 227 -24.15 25.72 6.69
C ASP A 227 -23.47 27.07 6.52
N LEU A 228 -24.12 28.15 6.86
CA LEU A 228 -23.60 29.52 6.72
C LEU A 228 -22.32 29.71 7.55
N GLU A 229 -22.20 29.06 8.70
CA GLU A 229 -21.04 29.09 9.58
C GLU A 229 -19.77 28.52 8.91
N THR A 230 -19.93 27.71 7.86
CA THR A 230 -18.78 27.15 7.11
C THR A 230 -18.21 28.11 6.08
N ILE A 231 -18.93 29.21 5.79
CA ILE A 231 -18.50 30.28 4.87
C ILE A 231 -17.81 31.36 5.69
N PRO A 232 -16.65 31.90 5.24
CA PRO A 232 -16.03 33.04 5.92
C PRO A 232 -17.02 34.23 5.99
N GLU A 233 -17.14 34.87 7.16
CA GLU A 233 -18.11 35.92 7.46
C GLU A 233 -18.18 37.03 6.40
N ARG A 234 -17.03 37.44 5.86
CA ARG A 234 -16.91 38.45 4.78
C ARG A 234 -17.66 38.09 3.49
N TYR A 235 -18.05 36.84 3.31
CA TYR A 235 -18.80 36.36 2.12
C TYR A 235 -20.25 36.02 2.40
N HIS A 236 -20.75 36.14 3.65
CA HIS A 236 -22.11 35.77 4.03
C HIS A 236 -23.15 36.53 3.22
N GLU A 237 -23.02 37.87 3.19
CA GLU A 237 -23.98 38.73 2.48
C GLU A 237 -24.02 38.38 0.98
N THR A 238 -22.85 38.26 0.35
CA THR A 238 -22.76 37.92 -1.08
C THR A 238 -23.35 36.54 -1.36
N ALA A 239 -23.01 35.51 -0.57
CA ALA A 239 -23.52 34.16 -0.72
C ALA A 239 -25.08 34.09 -0.61
N LEU A 240 -25.65 34.88 0.30
CA LEU A 240 -27.10 34.94 0.45
C LEU A 240 -27.78 35.72 -0.70
N ASN A 241 -27.18 36.83 -1.16
CA ASN A 241 -27.70 37.66 -2.24
C ASN A 241 -27.66 36.98 -3.61
N GLU A 242 -26.63 36.13 -3.88
CA GLU A 242 -26.53 35.33 -5.11
C GLU A 242 -27.64 34.27 -5.22
N GLY A 243 -28.27 33.89 -4.11
CA GLY A 243 -29.39 32.93 -4.04
C GLY A 243 -29.02 31.48 -4.34
N TYR A 244 -27.83 31.19 -4.87
CA TYR A 244 -27.40 29.81 -5.20
C TYR A 244 -27.19 28.96 -3.96
N PHE A 245 -26.53 29.49 -2.94
CA PHE A 245 -26.35 28.84 -1.64
C PHE A 245 -27.70 28.52 -0.99
N ALA A 246 -28.61 29.48 -0.92
CA ALA A 246 -29.91 29.31 -0.30
C ALA A 246 -30.74 28.22 -1.01
N ARG A 247 -30.72 28.18 -2.35
CA ARG A 247 -31.43 27.16 -3.13
C ARG A 247 -30.86 25.76 -2.88
N LEU A 248 -29.51 25.60 -2.90
CA LEU A 248 -28.85 24.30 -2.61
C LEU A 248 -29.17 23.82 -1.20
N ARG A 249 -29.12 24.74 -0.22
CA ARG A 249 -29.45 24.41 1.19
C ARG A 249 -30.90 23.94 1.32
N ASN A 250 -31.85 24.64 0.72
CA ASN A 250 -33.30 24.26 0.77
C ASN A 250 -33.51 22.89 0.09
N GLU A 251 -32.89 22.64 -1.05
CA GLU A 251 -32.97 21.34 -1.72
C GLU A 251 -32.36 20.22 -0.86
N TYR A 252 -31.20 20.48 -0.27
CA TYR A 252 -30.59 19.50 0.62
C TYR A 252 -31.45 19.22 1.87
N LEU A 253 -32.06 20.21 2.49
CA LEU A 253 -32.92 20.00 3.63
C LEU A 253 -34.17 19.13 3.29
N TYR A 254 -34.66 19.24 2.06
CA TYR A 254 -35.69 18.33 1.56
C TYR A 254 -35.12 16.90 1.42
N LEU A 255 -33.99 16.73 0.74
CA LEU A 255 -33.35 15.43 0.54
C LEU A 255 -32.94 14.79 1.87
N GLN A 256 -32.43 15.59 2.80
CA GLN A 256 -32.05 15.14 4.14
C GLN A 256 -33.22 14.52 4.89
N ARG A 257 -34.37 15.16 4.87
CA ARG A 257 -35.61 14.63 5.49
C ARG A 257 -36.11 13.38 4.78
N LYS A 258 -36.11 13.40 3.45
CA LYS A 258 -36.59 12.30 2.59
C LYS A 258 -35.81 11.01 2.81
N PHE A 259 -34.50 11.09 2.98
CA PHE A 259 -33.59 9.95 3.06
C PHE A 259 -32.96 9.77 4.45
N SER A 260 -33.37 10.56 5.44
CA SER A 260 -32.82 10.53 6.82
C SER A 260 -31.31 10.67 6.86
N LEU A 261 -30.76 11.62 6.07
CA LEU A 261 -29.32 11.78 5.89
C LEU A 261 -28.66 12.48 7.09
N GLN A 262 -27.41 12.10 7.34
CA GLN A 262 -26.57 12.73 8.36
C GLN A 262 -25.30 13.24 7.69
N PRO A 263 -25.08 14.57 7.62
CA PRO A 263 -23.87 15.14 7.03
C PRO A 263 -22.65 14.85 7.90
N ILE A 264 -21.47 14.81 7.29
CA ILE A 264 -20.21 14.80 8.04
C ILE A 264 -19.94 16.19 8.66
N ASP A 265 -19.08 16.23 9.69
CA ASP A 265 -18.63 17.49 10.27
C ASP A 265 -17.75 18.26 9.25
N ALA A 266 -18.15 19.50 8.92
CA ALA A 266 -17.42 20.37 8.02
C ALA A 266 -15.98 20.68 8.48
N LYS A 267 -15.68 20.54 9.77
CA LYS A 267 -14.32 20.73 10.33
C LYS A 267 -13.31 19.70 9.85
N LEU A 268 -13.77 18.59 9.27
CA LEU A 268 -12.88 17.59 8.66
C LEU A 268 -12.18 18.12 7.40
N TRP A 269 -12.76 19.11 6.73
CA TRP A 269 -12.20 19.68 5.51
C TRP A 269 -11.03 20.61 5.80
N ARG A 270 -9.91 20.37 5.12
CA ARG A 270 -8.71 21.18 5.21
C ARG A 270 -8.57 22.07 3.98
N PHE A 271 -8.42 23.38 4.20
CA PHE A 271 -8.25 24.39 3.16
C PHE A 271 -6.82 24.95 3.15
N LEU A 272 -6.17 24.95 4.29
CA LEU A 272 -4.80 25.51 4.44
C LEU A 272 -3.81 24.77 3.55
N ARG A 273 -2.95 25.52 2.85
CA ARG A 273 -1.93 25.04 1.90
C ARG A 273 -2.50 24.37 0.64
N LEU A 274 -3.81 24.52 0.36
CA LEU A 274 -4.39 24.13 -0.91
C LEU A 274 -4.48 25.31 -1.87
N ARG A 275 -4.22 25.07 -3.15
CA ARG A 275 -4.61 26.02 -4.20
C ARG A 275 -6.14 26.04 -4.29
N PRO A 276 -6.79 27.20 -4.50
CA PRO A 276 -8.25 27.31 -4.48
C PRO A 276 -8.97 26.33 -5.43
N GLN A 277 -8.40 26.03 -6.59
CA GLN A 277 -8.95 25.04 -7.53
C GLN A 277 -8.98 23.59 -6.98
N ASN A 278 -8.33 23.34 -5.85
CA ASN A 278 -8.31 22.06 -5.15
C ASN A 278 -9.16 22.07 -3.87
N PHE A 279 -9.91 23.13 -3.62
CA PHE A 279 -10.80 23.22 -2.48
C PHE A 279 -11.85 22.11 -2.53
N PRO A 280 -12.33 21.61 -1.38
CA PRO A 280 -13.36 20.58 -1.31
C PRO A 280 -14.58 20.91 -2.16
N HIS A 281 -15.07 22.14 -2.15
CA HIS A 281 -16.21 22.60 -2.98
C HIS A 281 -16.01 22.30 -4.47
N ILE A 282 -14.83 22.62 -4.99
CA ILE A 282 -14.51 22.39 -6.40
C ILE A 282 -14.42 20.89 -6.72
N ARG A 283 -13.80 20.11 -5.83
CA ARG A 283 -13.66 18.66 -6.01
C ARG A 283 -15.01 17.94 -5.89
N ILE A 284 -15.87 18.38 -4.96
CA ILE A 284 -17.23 17.87 -4.83
C ILE A 284 -18.06 18.21 -6.07
N ALA A 285 -17.97 19.45 -6.59
CA ALA A 285 -18.66 19.86 -7.81
C ALA A 285 -18.18 19.05 -9.03
N GLN A 286 -16.88 18.74 -9.12
CA GLN A 286 -16.35 17.85 -10.16
C GLN A 286 -16.89 16.43 -10.03
N LEU A 287 -16.98 15.88 -8.81
CA LEU A 287 -17.57 14.57 -8.56
C LEU A 287 -19.07 14.54 -8.85
N ALA A 288 -19.82 15.61 -8.53
CA ALA A 288 -21.23 15.74 -8.87
C ALA A 288 -21.43 15.71 -10.39
N GLN A 289 -20.63 16.48 -11.12
CA GLN A 289 -20.64 16.48 -12.59
C GLN A 289 -20.32 15.11 -13.18
N LEU A 290 -19.27 14.43 -12.64
CA LEU A 290 -18.86 13.10 -13.08
C LEU A 290 -19.94 12.05 -12.82
N PHE A 291 -20.61 12.12 -11.66
CA PHE A 291 -21.72 11.24 -11.32
C PHE A 291 -22.92 11.47 -12.23
N TYR A 292 -23.24 12.72 -12.52
CA TYR A 292 -24.29 13.09 -13.47
C TYR A 292 -24.03 12.55 -14.89
N GLN A 293 -22.81 12.66 -15.36
CA GLN A 293 -22.39 12.17 -16.70
C GLN A 293 -22.43 10.64 -16.82
N GLN A 294 -22.35 9.92 -15.70
CA GLN A 294 -22.29 8.45 -15.62
C GLN A 294 -21.16 7.80 -16.42
N THR A 295 -20.13 8.56 -16.80
CA THR A 295 -19.02 8.08 -17.63
C THR A 295 -17.99 7.26 -16.86
N ALA A 296 -17.93 7.44 -15.54
CA ALA A 296 -16.93 6.82 -14.68
C ALA A 296 -17.56 5.93 -13.58
N SER A 297 -18.66 5.23 -13.84
CA SER A 297 -19.17 4.16 -12.98
C SER A 297 -18.23 2.95 -13.02
N LEU A 298 -18.31 2.07 -12.02
CA LEU A 298 -17.50 0.85 -12.01
C LEU A 298 -17.71 0.02 -13.28
N SER A 299 -18.96 -0.11 -13.72
CA SER A 299 -19.27 -0.85 -14.95
C SER A 299 -18.61 -0.24 -16.18
N GLN A 300 -18.59 1.08 -16.32
CA GLN A 300 -17.92 1.76 -17.42
C GLN A 300 -16.40 1.55 -17.38
N ILE A 301 -15.80 1.76 -16.22
CA ILE A 301 -14.35 1.58 -16.01
C ILE A 301 -13.89 0.14 -16.31
N VAL A 302 -14.69 -0.86 -15.96
CA VAL A 302 -14.40 -2.27 -16.25
C VAL A 302 -14.40 -2.54 -17.77
N HIS A 303 -15.14 -1.80 -18.58
CA HIS A 303 -15.17 -1.96 -20.04
C HIS A 303 -14.06 -1.20 -20.77
N CYS A 304 -13.50 -0.12 -20.19
CA CYS A 304 -12.41 0.63 -20.80
C CYS A 304 -11.17 -0.25 -21.03
N GLN A 305 -10.57 -0.19 -22.19
CA GLN A 305 -9.43 -1.02 -22.58
C GLN A 305 -8.09 -0.26 -22.58
N SER A 306 -8.11 1.06 -22.69
CA SER A 306 -6.91 1.90 -22.80
C SER A 306 -6.86 3.00 -21.73
N VAL A 307 -5.66 3.53 -21.51
CA VAL A 307 -5.45 4.71 -20.64
C VAL A 307 -6.23 5.91 -21.16
N GLU A 308 -6.29 6.09 -22.47
CA GLU A 308 -7.03 7.21 -23.10
C GLU A 308 -8.53 7.12 -22.82
N GLU A 309 -9.14 5.95 -22.95
CA GLU A 309 -10.55 5.74 -22.63
C GLU A 309 -10.84 6.04 -21.15
N LEU A 310 -9.95 5.62 -20.25
CA LEU A 310 -10.06 5.90 -18.81
C LEU A 310 -9.89 7.39 -18.50
N GLU A 311 -8.94 8.06 -19.14
CA GLU A 311 -8.76 9.50 -18.98
C GLU A 311 -9.98 10.29 -19.51
N ASN A 312 -10.59 9.82 -20.59
CA ASN A 312 -11.80 10.42 -21.16
C ASN A 312 -13.03 10.17 -20.26
N ALA A 313 -13.17 8.96 -19.72
CA ALA A 313 -14.23 8.63 -18.76
C ALA A 313 -14.18 9.49 -17.49
N LEU A 314 -12.98 9.85 -17.03
CA LEU A 314 -12.73 10.70 -15.87
C LEU A 314 -12.69 12.21 -16.20
N ASP A 315 -12.95 12.59 -17.46
CA ASP A 315 -12.91 13.99 -17.83
C ASP A 315 -14.13 14.76 -17.30
N THR A 316 -13.87 15.66 -16.38
CA THR A 316 -14.90 16.44 -15.70
C THR A 316 -14.43 17.86 -15.42
N CYS A 317 -15.39 18.75 -15.21
CA CYS A 317 -15.14 20.14 -14.80
C CYS A 317 -16.10 20.51 -13.66
N ALA A 318 -15.84 21.64 -13.03
CA ALA A 318 -16.76 22.17 -12.02
C ALA A 318 -18.09 22.62 -12.65
N THR A 319 -19.20 22.45 -11.93
CA THR A 319 -20.53 22.91 -12.34
C THR A 319 -20.59 24.43 -12.47
N ALA A 320 -21.65 24.95 -13.07
CA ALA A 320 -21.72 26.34 -13.56
C ALA A 320 -21.32 27.41 -12.52
N TYR A 321 -21.86 27.34 -11.32
CA TYR A 321 -21.52 28.30 -10.24
C TYR A 321 -20.05 28.27 -9.89
N TRP A 322 -19.48 27.09 -9.73
CA TRP A 322 -18.07 26.90 -9.34
C TRP A 322 -17.06 27.28 -10.43
N GLN A 323 -17.52 27.55 -11.65
CA GLN A 323 -16.62 28.09 -12.66
C GLN A 323 -16.21 29.55 -12.37
N THR A 324 -17.02 30.27 -11.60
CA THR A 324 -16.77 31.66 -11.21
C THR A 324 -16.56 31.85 -9.71
N HIS A 325 -16.57 30.76 -8.89
CA HIS A 325 -16.42 30.82 -7.45
C HIS A 325 -15.49 29.72 -6.94
N TYR A 326 -14.80 29.97 -5.81
CA TYR A 326 -14.04 28.98 -5.08
C TYR A 326 -14.69 28.58 -3.75
N LEU A 327 -15.45 29.50 -3.16
CA LEU A 327 -16.32 29.33 -2.00
C LEU A 327 -17.64 30.06 -2.32
N PHE A 328 -18.67 29.77 -1.57
CA PHE A 328 -19.93 30.54 -1.70
C PHE A 328 -19.66 32.04 -1.48
N GLY A 329 -20.15 32.88 -2.37
CA GLY A 329 -19.94 34.34 -2.34
C GLY A 329 -18.51 34.82 -2.66
N ALA A 330 -17.56 33.91 -2.89
CA ALA A 330 -16.17 34.27 -3.22
C ALA A 330 -15.93 34.20 -4.73
N ALA A 331 -16.24 35.26 -5.44
CA ALA A 331 -16.10 35.34 -6.89
C ALA A 331 -14.63 35.20 -7.35
N SER A 332 -14.45 34.61 -8.51
CA SER A 332 -13.15 34.42 -9.19
C SER A 332 -13.30 34.59 -10.70
N PRO A 333 -12.22 34.86 -11.43
CA PRO A 333 -12.27 34.84 -12.89
C PRO A 333 -12.86 33.52 -13.41
N LYS A 334 -13.66 33.63 -14.47
CA LYS A 334 -14.34 32.47 -15.08
C LYS A 334 -13.30 31.45 -15.56
N ASN A 335 -13.39 30.22 -15.05
CA ASN A 335 -12.57 29.09 -15.43
C ASN A 335 -13.38 27.81 -15.25
N LYS A 336 -13.35 26.91 -16.23
CA LYS A 336 -14.08 25.63 -16.17
C LYS A 336 -13.61 24.75 -14.99
N LYS A 337 -12.44 25.04 -14.41
CA LYS A 337 -11.83 24.25 -13.34
C LYS A 337 -11.89 22.76 -13.66
N ARG A 338 -11.41 22.41 -14.85
CA ARG A 338 -11.37 21.04 -15.37
C ARG A 338 -10.35 20.22 -14.57
N LEU A 339 -10.66 18.96 -14.35
CA LEU A 339 -9.71 18.00 -13.79
C LEU A 339 -8.53 17.82 -14.76
N SER A 340 -7.33 18.15 -14.31
CA SER A 340 -6.15 18.13 -15.18
C SER A 340 -5.80 16.71 -15.64
N PRO A 341 -5.16 16.53 -16.83
CA PRO A 341 -4.69 15.22 -17.28
C PRO A 341 -3.80 14.51 -16.23
N ALA A 342 -2.90 15.24 -15.57
CA ALA A 342 -2.07 14.68 -14.50
C ALA A 342 -2.91 14.18 -13.30
N SER A 343 -3.97 14.91 -12.93
CA SER A 343 -4.90 14.46 -11.87
C SER A 343 -5.69 13.22 -12.29
N ARG A 344 -6.12 13.14 -13.55
CA ARG A 344 -6.83 11.95 -14.08
C ARG A 344 -5.93 10.72 -14.05
N ARG A 345 -4.66 10.85 -14.48
CA ARG A 345 -3.66 9.76 -14.38
C ARG A 345 -3.46 9.29 -12.97
N LEU A 346 -3.33 10.21 -12.00
CA LEU A 346 -3.21 9.84 -10.59
C LEU A 346 -4.45 9.08 -10.08
N ILE A 347 -5.64 9.42 -10.55
CA ILE A 347 -6.87 8.70 -10.22
C ILE A 347 -6.85 7.32 -10.89
N VAL A 348 -6.44 7.20 -12.15
CA VAL A 348 -6.28 5.90 -12.80
C VAL A 348 -5.33 5.02 -12.01
N ILE A 349 -4.12 5.50 -11.69
CA ILE A 349 -3.10 4.75 -10.94
C ILE A 349 -3.58 4.34 -9.55
N ASN A 350 -4.28 5.23 -8.83
CA ASN A 350 -4.58 5.01 -7.42
C ASN A 350 -6.00 4.51 -7.13
N THR A 351 -6.91 4.58 -8.11
CA THR A 351 -8.30 4.13 -8.00
C THR A 351 -8.61 3.03 -8.99
N VAL A 352 -8.49 3.33 -10.29
CA VAL A 352 -8.97 2.42 -11.35
C VAL A 352 -8.17 1.13 -11.37
N VAL A 353 -6.85 1.23 -11.46
CA VAL A 353 -5.96 0.05 -11.53
C VAL A 353 -6.12 -0.87 -10.32
N PRO A 354 -6.05 -0.37 -9.06
CA PRO A 354 -6.29 -1.24 -7.89
C PRO A 354 -7.71 -1.83 -7.86
N MET A 355 -8.71 -1.09 -8.33
CA MET A 355 -10.09 -1.57 -8.38
C MET A 355 -10.26 -2.69 -9.41
N LEU A 356 -9.67 -2.54 -10.61
CA LEU A 356 -9.69 -3.59 -11.64
C LEU A 356 -9.01 -4.86 -11.13
N PHE A 357 -7.84 -4.73 -10.50
CA PHE A 357 -7.13 -5.87 -9.94
C PHE A 357 -7.93 -6.55 -8.83
N ALA A 358 -8.48 -5.78 -7.87
CA ALA A 358 -9.29 -6.31 -6.78
C ALA A 358 -10.58 -6.99 -7.28
N TYR A 359 -11.24 -6.38 -8.28
CA TYR A 359 -12.47 -6.92 -8.87
C TYR A 359 -12.19 -8.17 -9.70
N GLY A 360 -11.07 -8.18 -10.48
CA GLY A 360 -10.60 -9.36 -11.20
C GLY A 360 -10.31 -10.53 -10.26
N ARG A 361 -9.59 -10.29 -9.16
CA ARG A 361 -9.33 -11.30 -8.12
C ARG A 361 -10.63 -11.84 -7.50
N HIS A 362 -11.62 -10.98 -7.26
CA HIS A 362 -12.92 -11.39 -6.73
C HIS A 362 -13.73 -12.24 -7.73
N ARG A 363 -13.65 -11.90 -9.03
CA ARG A 363 -14.38 -12.58 -10.11
C ARG A 363 -13.64 -13.79 -10.68
N HIS A 364 -12.42 -14.05 -10.24
CA HIS A 364 -11.49 -15.02 -10.85
C HIS A 364 -11.26 -14.71 -12.34
N ASP A 365 -11.19 -13.41 -12.69
CA ASP A 365 -10.97 -12.91 -14.04
C ASP A 365 -9.52 -12.44 -14.17
N GLU A 366 -8.67 -13.32 -14.73
CA GLU A 366 -7.25 -13.05 -14.92
C GLU A 366 -7.02 -11.92 -15.94
N ALA A 367 -7.87 -11.78 -16.95
CA ALA A 367 -7.74 -10.73 -17.96
C ALA A 367 -7.89 -9.33 -17.36
N LEU A 368 -8.76 -9.15 -16.35
CA LEU A 368 -8.86 -7.91 -15.59
C LEU A 368 -7.60 -7.63 -14.77
N CYS A 369 -7.01 -8.67 -14.17
CA CYS A 369 -5.77 -8.53 -13.41
C CYS A 369 -4.60 -8.14 -14.32
N ASP A 370 -4.44 -8.80 -15.46
CA ASP A 370 -3.38 -8.53 -16.43
C ASP A 370 -3.52 -7.11 -17.02
N ARG A 371 -4.75 -6.68 -17.27
CA ARG A 371 -5.01 -5.31 -17.74
C ARG A 371 -4.61 -4.27 -16.69
N ALA A 372 -4.80 -4.55 -15.40
CA ALA A 372 -4.36 -3.64 -14.34
C ALA A 372 -2.83 -3.43 -14.37
N PHE A 373 -2.05 -4.48 -14.63
CA PHE A 373 -0.61 -4.38 -14.82
C PHE A 373 -0.24 -3.62 -16.09
N SER A 374 -0.87 -3.96 -17.22
CA SER A 374 -0.61 -3.32 -18.52
C SER A 374 -0.86 -1.81 -18.48
N LEU A 375 -1.94 -1.38 -17.84
CA LEU A 375 -2.25 0.06 -17.66
C LEU A 375 -1.16 0.80 -16.88
N LEU A 376 -0.56 0.18 -15.84
CA LEU A 376 0.56 0.80 -15.12
C LEU A 376 1.83 0.92 -15.96
N GLU A 377 2.06 -0.02 -16.88
CA GLU A 377 3.20 0.03 -17.79
C GLU A 377 3.01 1.09 -18.89
N GLU A 378 1.79 1.27 -19.37
CA GLU A 378 1.42 2.27 -20.39
C GLU A 378 1.51 3.70 -19.86
N ILE A 379 1.14 3.93 -18.60
CA ILE A 379 1.20 5.26 -17.99
C ILE A 379 2.65 5.63 -17.68
N GLY A 380 3.09 6.82 -18.10
CA GLY A 380 4.40 7.34 -17.78
C GLY A 380 4.64 7.49 -16.27
N ALA A 381 5.90 7.55 -15.88
CA ALA A 381 6.32 7.64 -14.48
C ALA A 381 5.69 8.83 -13.75
N GLU A 382 5.36 8.62 -12.49
CA GLU A 382 4.96 9.71 -11.59
C GLU A 382 6.15 10.60 -11.23
N HIS A 383 5.97 11.91 -11.30
CA HIS A 383 6.98 12.88 -10.91
C HIS A 383 6.76 13.34 -9.46
N ASN A 384 7.38 12.65 -8.51
CA ASN A 384 7.31 12.99 -7.10
C ASN A 384 8.69 12.89 -6.42
N ARG A 385 8.77 13.24 -5.13
CA ARG A 385 10.01 13.20 -4.37
C ARG A 385 10.64 11.81 -4.31
N ILE A 386 9.80 10.76 -4.27
CA ILE A 386 10.27 9.37 -4.15
C ILE A 386 10.92 8.92 -5.45
N THR A 387 10.22 9.10 -6.58
CA THR A 387 10.73 8.70 -7.89
C THR A 387 12.00 9.46 -8.25
N ARG A 388 12.06 10.75 -7.93
CA ARG A 388 13.28 11.57 -8.12
C ARG A 388 14.45 11.03 -7.33
N MET A 389 14.27 10.73 -6.05
CA MET A 389 15.30 10.14 -5.19
C MET A 389 15.87 8.84 -5.79
N TRP A 390 15.01 7.95 -6.27
CA TRP A 390 15.46 6.70 -6.88
C TRP A 390 16.18 6.91 -8.21
N SER A 391 15.74 7.88 -9.02
CA SER A 391 16.45 8.26 -10.26
C SER A 391 17.83 8.85 -9.96
N GLU A 392 17.96 9.66 -8.91
CA GLU A 392 19.26 10.18 -8.43
C GLU A 392 20.20 9.08 -7.94
N CYS A 393 19.65 7.94 -7.50
CA CYS A 393 20.43 6.76 -7.14
C CYS A 393 20.81 5.87 -8.36
N GLY A 394 20.36 6.21 -9.57
CA GLY A 394 20.70 5.50 -10.80
C GLY A 394 19.64 4.51 -11.28
N LEU A 395 18.45 4.45 -10.66
CA LEU A 395 17.36 3.64 -11.20
C LEU A 395 16.64 4.37 -12.33
N ASN A 396 16.34 3.64 -13.39
CA ASN A 396 15.56 4.15 -14.51
C ASN A 396 14.06 3.98 -14.23
N VAL A 397 13.35 5.10 -14.05
CA VAL A 397 11.92 5.14 -13.72
C VAL A 397 11.15 5.59 -14.97
N ARG A 398 10.53 4.65 -15.68
CA ARG A 398 9.91 4.91 -16.99
C ARG A 398 8.39 4.96 -16.94
N SER A 399 7.80 4.12 -16.10
CA SER A 399 6.35 3.90 -16.06
C SER A 399 5.76 4.14 -14.67
N ALA A 400 4.44 4.19 -14.60
CA ALA A 400 3.73 4.18 -13.32
C ALA A 400 3.96 2.86 -12.58
N ALA A 401 4.20 1.76 -13.26
CA ALA A 401 4.57 0.47 -12.65
C ALA A 401 5.85 0.62 -11.83
N ASP A 402 6.93 1.17 -12.42
CA ASP A 402 8.18 1.45 -11.72
C ASP A 402 7.94 2.40 -10.53
N SER A 403 7.15 3.45 -10.75
CA SER A 403 6.85 4.44 -9.71
C SER A 403 6.16 3.83 -8.51
N GLN A 404 5.14 3.00 -8.74
CA GLN A 404 4.37 2.35 -7.69
C GLN A 404 5.19 1.29 -6.96
N ALA A 405 6.04 0.54 -7.67
CA ALA A 405 6.99 -0.41 -7.08
C ALA A 405 8.01 0.30 -6.17
N LEU A 406 8.56 1.43 -6.61
CA LEU A 406 9.54 2.20 -5.85
C LEU A 406 8.92 2.93 -4.65
N ILE A 407 7.66 3.33 -4.73
CA ILE A 407 6.89 3.83 -3.58
C ILE A 407 6.69 2.70 -2.56
N GLN A 408 6.38 1.49 -3.02
CA GLN A 408 6.26 0.31 -2.16
C GLN A 408 7.58 0.01 -1.46
N LEU A 409 8.68 -0.06 -2.23
CA LEU A 409 10.02 -0.29 -1.70
C LEU A 409 10.37 0.72 -0.60
N LYS A 410 10.09 2.00 -0.84
CA LYS A 410 10.35 3.04 0.15
C LYS A 410 9.54 2.85 1.42
N ASN A 411 8.23 2.67 1.28
CA ASN A 411 7.32 2.71 2.42
C ASN A 411 7.40 1.45 3.27
N GLU A 412 7.44 0.28 2.63
CA GLU A 412 7.34 -1.01 3.34
C GLU A 412 8.70 -1.59 3.73
N TYR A 413 9.77 -1.22 3.04
CA TYR A 413 11.10 -1.75 3.30
C TYR A 413 12.05 -0.69 3.85
N CYS A 414 12.30 0.37 3.09
CA CYS A 414 13.34 1.33 3.47
C CYS A 414 12.97 2.14 4.72
N ASN A 415 11.74 2.67 4.81
CA ASN A 415 11.30 3.43 5.98
C ASN A 415 11.30 2.58 7.27
N ARG A 416 11.11 1.27 7.13
CA ARG A 416 11.10 0.29 8.24
C ARG A 416 12.49 -0.28 8.51
N LYS A 417 13.50 0.07 7.71
CA LYS A 417 14.84 -0.53 7.74
C LYS A 417 14.82 -2.05 7.57
N ASP A 418 13.84 -2.57 6.83
CA ASP A 418 13.64 -4.01 6.61
C ASP A 418 14.52 -4.53 5.45
N CYS A 419 15.82 -4.25 5.56
CA CYS A 419 16.80 -4.57 4.52
C CYS A 419 17.02 -6.08 4.36
N LEU A 420 16.76 -6.87 5.41
CA LEU A 420 16.87 -8.33 5.37
C LEU A 420 15.79 -9.00 4.51
N ARG A 421 14.68 -8.31 4.21
CA ARG A 421 13.62 -8.79 3.32
C ARG A 421 13.73 -8.22 1.91
N CYS A 422 14.63 -7.25 1.71
CA CYS A 422 14.79 -6.54 0.46
C CYS A 422 15.79 -7.25 -0.46
N ARG A 423 15.43 -7.44 -1.74
CA ARG A 423 16.32 -8.07 -2.69
C ARG A 423 17.58 -7.21 -2.98
N ILE A 424 17.44 -5.89 -2.98
CA ILE A 424 18.59 -4.97 -3.07
C ILE A 424 19.45 -5.09 -1.79
N GLY A 425 18.82 -5.22 -0.63
CA GLY A 425 19.51 -5.51 0.62
C GLY A 425 20.30 -6.82 0.57
N TYR A 426 19.72 -7.86 -0.02
CA TYR A 426 20.42 -9.13 -0.23
C TYR A 426 21.68 -8.96 -1.06
N GLU A 427 21.61 -8.26 -2.20
CA GLU A 427 22.78 -8.01 -3.04
C GLU A 427 23.86 -7.19 -2.29
N PHE A 428 23.45 -6.26 -1.45
CA PHE A 428 24.36 -5.48 -0.59
C PHE A 428 25.04 -6.36 0.47
N LEU A 429 24.27 -7.22 1.15
CA LEU A 429 24.77 -8.01 2.26
C LEU A 429 25.74 -9.11 1.84
N LYS A 430 25.52 -9.70 0.64
CA LYS A 430 26.42 -10.75 0.12
C LYS A 430 27.70 -10.22 -0.52
N LYS A 431 27.78 -8.90 -0.78
CA LYS A 431 28.96 -8.30 -1.42
C LYS A 431 30.16 -8.48 -0.47
N GLY A 432 31.11 -9.32 -0.88
CA GLY A 432 32.40 -9.43 -0.21
C GLY A 432 33.20 -8.14 -0.38
N ASP A 433 34.17 -7.91 0.47
CA ASP A 433 35.18 -6.88 0.26
C ASP A 433 35.89 -7.21 -1.07
N GLU A 434 35.51 -6.53 -2.16
CA GLU A 434 36.35 -6.42 -3.33
C GLU A 434 37.60 -5.63 -2.91
N LYS A 435 38.67 -6.35 -2.55
CA LYS A 435 39.98 -5.77 -2.38
C LYS A 435 40.59 -5.42 -3.73
#